data_95cbce68c41c864e69f85213944ea1c8
#
_entry.id   95cbce68c41c864e69f85213944ea1c8
#
_cell.length_a   1.000
_cell.length_b   1.000
_cell.length_c   1.000
_cell.angle_alpha   90.00
_cell.angle_beta   90.00
_cell.angle_gamma   90.00
#
_symmetry.space_group_name_H-M   'P 1'
#
loop_
_entity.id
_entity.type
_entity.pdbx_description
1 polymer ?
#
loop_
_entity_poly.entity_id
_entity_poly.type
_entity_poly.pdbx_seq_one_letter_code
_entity_poly.pdbx_strand_id
1 'polypeptide(L)'
;MVMNILFVIGLVILATFFAKIVDVYRKKEKRAQAYRMSFRETLDLTDIPIVTFKCGEKKLNFLLDTGASDSIINKSVTNDIKHSPTGVRNTIYGSDGNRKEVDKTSIDITYRDKTYSEEFYVMDLDAAFSNLKGDFGVNLHGVLGSSFFQKYRYIVDFEELAAYSVV
;
A
#
# COMPACT_ATOMS: atom_id res chain seq x y z
N MET A 1 -29.46 -52.30 1.21
CA MET A 1 -28.59 -51.89 0.09
C MET A 1 -28.76 -50.37 -0.24
N VAL A 2 -29.96 -49.86 -0.41
CA VAL A 2 -30.25 -48.44 -0.73
C VAL A 2 -29.70 -47.44 0.34
N MET A 3 -29.81 -47.77 1.63
CA MET A 3 -29.35 -46.92 2.74
C MET A 3 -27.84 -46.71 2.74
N ASN A 4 -27.04 -47.70 2.33
CA ASN A 4 -25.59 -47.56 2.23
C ASN A 4 -25.19 -46.68 1.04
N ILE A 5 -25.94 -46.70 -0.05
CA ILE A 5 -25.69 -45.86 -1.23
C ILE A 5 -25.94 -44.38 -0.90
N LEU A 6 -27.05 -44.06 -0.23
CA LEU A 6 -27.37 -42.70 0.20
C LEU A 6 -26.33 -42.14 1.17
N PHE A 7 -25.82 -42.97 2.08
CA PHE A 7 -24.76 -42.58 3.00
C PHE A 7 -23.45 -42.26 2.27
N VAL A 8 -23.06 -43.09 1.30
CA VAL A 8 -21.85 -42.85 0.48
C VAL A 8 -22.00 -41.57 -0.36
N ILE A 9 -23.15 -41.34 -0.97
CA ILE A 9 -23.42 -40.10 -1.72
C ILE A 9 -23.32 -38.88 -0.81
N GLY A 10 -23.89 -38.94 0.40
CA GLY A 10 -23.79 -37.87 1.40
C GLY A 10 -22.34 -37.55 1.78
N LEU A 11 -21.49 -38.58 1.98
CA LEU A 11 -20.07 -38.41 2.26
C LEU A 11 -19.31 -37.75 1.10
N VAL A 12 -19.61 -38.15 -0.13
CA VAL A 12 -18.97 -37.55 -1.33
C VAL A 12 -19.36 -36.08 -1.48
N ILE A 13 -20.63 -35.74 -1.27
CA ILE A 13 -21.09 -34.33 -1.31
C ILE A 13 -20.41 -33.52 -0.22
N LEU A 14 -20.31 -34.04 1.00
CA LEU A 14 -19.65 -33.36 2.10
C LEU A 14 -18.14 -33.14 1.82
N ALA A 15 -17.46 -34.15 1.30
CA ALA A 15 -16.06 -34.08 0.95
C ALA A 15 -15.79 -33.05 -0.18
N THR A 16 -16.64 -33.01 -1.20
CA THR A 16 -16.52 -32.03 -2.30
C THR A 16 -16.81 -30.61 -1.82
N PHE A 17 -17.77 -30.44 -0.92
CA PHE A 17 -18.05 -29.14 -0.30
C PHE A 17 -16.87 -28.66 0.54
N PHE A 18 -16.29 -29.54 1.35
CA PHE A 18 -15.11 -29.22 2.17
C PHE A 18 -13.88 -28.87 1.31
N ALA A 19 -13.66 -29.62 0.23
CA ALA A 19 -12.59 -29.35 -0.72
C ALA A 19 -12.73 -27.96 -1.38
N LYS A 20 -13.95 -27.56 -1.75
CA LYS A 20 -14.23 -26.21 -2.27
C LYS A 20 -13.94 -25.11 -1.26
N ILE A 21 -14.33 -25.31 0.00
CA ILE A 21 -14.04 -24.36 1.08
C ILE A 21 -12.53 -24.20 1.23
N VAL A 22 -11.79 -25.29 1.32
CA VAL A 22 -10.32 -25.27 1.44
C VAL A 22 -9.67 -24.57 0.23
N ASP A 23 -10.15 -24.82 -0.98
CA ASP A 23 -9.62 -24.16 -2.19
C ASP A 23 -9.86 -22.64 -2.17
N VAL A 24 -11.04 -22.21 -1.72
CA VAL A 24 -11.35 -20.76 -1.54
C VAL A 24 -10.43 -20.12 -0.51
N TYR A 25 -10.20 -20.77 0.64
CA TYR A 25 -9.28 -20.28 1.66
C TYR A 25 -7.85 -20.19 1.14
N ARG A 26 -7.35 -21.24 0.48
CA ARG A 26 -6.00 -21.26 -0.13
C ARG A 26 -5.81 -20.17 -1.19
N LYS A 27 -6.83 -19.91 -2.02
CA LYS A 27 -6.78 -18.82 -3.01
C LYS A 27 -6.74 -17.45 -2.35
N LYS A 28 -7.52 -17.27 -1.28
CA LYS A 28 -7.53 -16.02 -0.50
C LYS A 28 -6.17 -15.78 0.15
N GLU A 29 -5.58 -16.78 0.77
CA GLU A 29 -4.26 -16.72 1.40
C GLU A 29 -3.14 -16.43 0.38
N LYS A 30 -3.15 -17.10 -0.79
CA LYS A 30 -2.21 -16.82 -1.88
C LYS A 30 -2.32 -15.38 -2.40
N ARG A 31 -3.54 -14.84 -2.51
CA ARG A 31 -3.75 -13.44 -2.92
C ARG A 31 -3.24 -12.47 -1.87
N ALA A 32 -3.54 -12.69 -0.60
CA ALA A 32 -3.02 -11.86 0.49
C ALA A 32 -1.49 -11.83 0.48
N GLN A 33 -0.85 -12.97 0.22
CA GLN A 33 0.61 -13.07 0.15
C GLN A 33 1.22 -12.42 -1.11
N ALA A 34 0.51 -12.47 -2.25
CA ALA A 34 0.97 -11.84 -3.50
C ALA A 34 1.07 -10.31 -3.39
N TYR A 35 0.18 -9.68 -2.61
CA TYR A 35 0.15 -8.22 -2.44
C TYR A 35 0.72 -7.75 -1.09
N ARG A 36 1.44 -8.63 -0.41
CA ARG A 36 2.11 -8.31 0.86
C ARG A 36 3.33 -7.43 0.59
N MET A 37 3.32 -6.24 1.15
CA MET A 37 4.39 -5.24 1.08
C MET A 37 5.23 -5.35 2.35
N SER A 38 6.39 -6.00 2.28
CA SER A 38 7.30 -6.06 3.43
C SER A 38 8.01 -4.72 3.60
N PHE A 39 8.10 -4.28 4.85
CA PHE A 39 8.91 -3.12 5.26
C PHE A 39 9.94 -3.50 6.34
N ARG A 40 10.23 -4.80 6.52
CA ARG A 40 11.17 -5.30 7.53
C ARG A 40 12.54 -4.64 7.42
N GLU A 41 13.15 -4.71 6.23
CA GLU A 41 14.51 -4.19 6.01
C GLU A 41 14.61 -2.68 6.26
N THR A 42 13.58 -1.93 5.87
CA THR A 42 13.56 -0.48 6.06
C THR A 42 13.29 -0.11 7.52
N LEU A 43 12.44 -0.85 8.21
CA LEU A 43 12.19 -0.65 9.63
C LEU A 43 13.45 -0.95 10.46
N ASP A 44 14.15 -2.06 10.17
CA ASP A 44 15.41 -2.43 10.84
C ASP A 44 16.53 -1.38 10.59
N LEU A 45 16.50 -0.71 9.43
CA LEU A 45 17.51 0.29 9.08
C LEU A 45 17.19 1.70 9.59
N THR A 46 15.93 2.11 9.54
CA THR A 46 15.52 3.52 9.69
C THR A 46 14.49 3.76 10.78
N ASP A 47 14.03 2.71 11.48
CA ASP A 47 12.94 2.71 12.45
C ASP A 47 11.57 3.16 11.90
N ILE A 48 11.44 3.23 10.54
CA ILE A 48 10.19 3.62 9.89
C ILE A 48 9.79 2.64 8.76
N PRO A 49 8.47 2.38 8.57
CA PRO A 49 7.97 1.46 7.57
C PRO A 49 7.97 2.09 6.17
N ILE A 50 9.00 1.83 5.38
CA ILE A 50 9.12 2.31 4.00
C ILE A 50 8.93 1.17 3.02
N VAL A 51 8.16 1.40 1.97
CA VAL A 51 7.95 0.46 0.86
C VAL A 51 8.31 1.11 -0.45
N THR A 52 8.99 0.36 -1.31
CA THR A 52 9.40 0.82 -2.64
C THR A 52 8.37 0.40 -3.69
N PHE A 53 7.88 1.36 -4.44
CA PHE A 53 7.01 1.17 -5.61
C PHE A 53 7.77 1.56 -6.89
N LYS A 54 7.26 1.12 -8.02
CA LYS A 54 7.69 1.62 -9.34
C LYS A 54 6.68 2.65 -9.85
N CYS A 55 7.19 3.68 -10.52
CA CYS A 55 6.42 4.60 -11.35
C CYS A 55 7.14 4.67 -12.70
N GLY A 56 6.63 3.92 -13.70
CA GLY A 56 7.41 3.61 -14.89
C GLY A 56 8.69 2.87 -14.54
N GLU A 57 9.84 3.38 -14.98
CA GLU A 57 11.16 2.82 -14.68
C GLU A 57 11.75 3.30 -13.33
N LYS A 58 11.14 4.31 -12.70
CA LYS A 58 11.65 4.86 -11.45
C LYS A 58 11.17 4.07 -10.24
N LYS A 59 12.05 3.93 -9.25
CA LYS A 59 11.72 3.40 -7.93
C LYS A 59 11.46 4.56 -6.98
N LEU A 60 10.32 4.55 -6.32
CA LEU A 60 9.88 5.55 -5.37
C LEU A 60 9.67 4.90 -4.00
N ASN A 61 10.31 5.44 -2.99
CA ASN A 61 10.16 4.99 -1.61
C ASN A 61 9.09 5.81 -0.91
N PHE A 62 8.09 5.15 -0.36
CA PHE A 62 7.01 5.78 0.37
C PHE A 62 6.99 5.31 1.83
N LEU A 63 6.88 6.27 2.73
CA LEU A 63 6.55 6.01 4.13
C LEU A 63 5.09 5.54 4.21
N LEU A 64 4.83 4.46 4.93
CA LEU A 64 3.48 4.03 5.30
C LEU A 64 3.07 4.76 6.58
N ASP A 65 2.24 5.80 6.47
CA ASP A 65 1.87 6.66 7.60
C ASP A 65 0.34 6.71 7.79
N THR A 66 -0.15 5.92 8.73
CA THR A 66 -1.57 5.91 9.10
C THR A 66 -2.01 7.18 9.84
N GLY A 67 -1.08 8.01 10.31
CA GLY A 67 -1.33 9.30 10.94
C GLY A 67 -1.58 10.43 9.93
N ALA A 68 -1.11 10.28 8.69
CA ALA A 68 -1.46 11.17 7.60
C ALA A 68 -2.83 10.82 7.03
N SER A 69 -3.73 11.80 6.86
CA SER A 69 -5.06 11.56 6.27
C SER A 69 -4.97 11.20 4.80
N ASP A 70 -4.09 11.86 4.07
CA ASP A 70 -3.96 11.75 2.61
C ASP A 70 -2.53 11.38 2.22
N SER A 71 -2.38 10.84 1.00
CA SER A 71 -1.09 10.56 0.41
C SER A 71 -0.42 11.84 -0.10
N ILE A 72 0.90 11.93 0.07
CA ILE A 72 1.69 13.12 -0.28
C ILE A 72 2.88 12.67 -1.14
N ILE A 73 3.15 13.39 -2.23
CA ILE A 73 4.33 13.21 -3.07
C ILE A 73 5.25 14.43 -2.95
N ASN A 74 6.55 14.19 -2.86
CA ASN A 74 7.51 15.28 -2.84
C ASN A 74 7.52 16.00 -4.20
N LYS A 75 7.44 17.32 -4.18
CA LYS A 75 7.38 18.16 -5.37
C LYS A 75 8.55 17.93 -6.32
N SER A 76 9.75 17.72 -5.81
CA SER A 76 10.94 17.45 -6.62
C SER A 76 10.78 16.19 -7.49
N VAL A 77 10.02 15.19 -7.03
CA VAL A 77 9.79 13.92 -7.73
C VAL A 77 8.87 14.07 -8.93
N THR A 78 7.89 14.99 -8.89
CA THR A 78 6.90 15.17 -9.96
C THR A 78 7.51 15.59 -11.28
N ASN A 79 8.66 16.25 -11.27
CA ASN A 79 9.36 16.66 -12.49
C ASN A 79 9.90 15.47 -13.30
N ASP A 80 10.02 14.33 -12.67
CA ASP A 80 10.76 13.17 -13.16
C ASP A 80 9.89 11.95 -13.44
N ILE A 81 8.61 12.02 -13.15
CA ILE A 81 7.66 10.90 -13.32
C ILE A 81 6.44 11.33 -14.12
N LYS A 82 5.76 10.35 -14.73
CA LYS A 82 4.47 10.60 -15.36
C LYS A 82 3.40 10.79 -14.27
N HIS A 83 2.72 11.92 -14.31
CA HIS A 83 1.61 12.22 -13.43
C HIS A 83 0.52 13.03 -14.16
N SER A 84 -0.68 13.09 -13.60
CA SER A 84 -1.82 13.81 -14.17
C SER A 84 -2.36 14.78 -13.12
N PRO A 85 -2.13 16.11 -13.27
CA PRO A 85 -2.72 17.10 -12.38
C PRO A 85 -4.25 16.97 -12.37
N THR A 86 -4.86 16.94 -11.20
CA THR A 86 -6.33 16.82 -11.08
C THR A 86 -7.06 18.15 -11.30
N GLY A 87 -6.32 19.26 -11.26
CA GLY A 87 -6.90 20.61 -11.28
C GLY A 87 -7.53 21.03 -9.95
N VAL A 88 -7.47 20.16 -8.93
CA VAL A 88 -8.02 20.42 -7.60
C VAL A 88 -6.92 21.03 -6.73
N ARG A 89 -7.22 22.18 -6.13
CA ARG A 89 -6.45 22.78 -5.05
C ARG A 89 -7.18 22.63 -3.74
N ASN A 90 -6.47 22.16 -2.74
CA ASN A 90 -7.00 22.02 -1.40
C ASN A 90 -6.14 22.76 -0.39
N THR A 91 -6.79 23.21 0.68
CA THR A 91 -6.09 23.73 1.84
C THR A 91 -5.80 22.59 2.80
N ILE A 92 -4.55 22.33 3.08
CA ILE A 92 -4.11 21.41 4.12
C ILE A 92 -3.56 22.15 5.32
N TYR A 93 -3.64 21.50 6.48
CA TYR A 93 -3.04 22.01 7.71
C TYR A 93 -1.73 21.25 7.94
N GLY A 94 -0.61 21.98 8.03
CA GLY A 94 0.64 21.41 8.47
C GLY A 94 0.60 21.06 9.96
N SER A 95 1.54 20.24 10.42
CA SER A 95 1.76 19.96 11.85
C SER A 95 2.05 21.21 12.68
N ASP A 96 2.48 22.29 12.01
CA ASP A 96 2.71 23.63 12.56
C ASP A 96 1.42 24.48 12.68
N GLY A 97 0.24 23.93 12.30
CA GLY A 97 -1.04 24.61 12.30
C GLY A 97 -1.22 25.62 11.14
N ASN A 98 -0.24 25.80 10.28
CA ASN A 98 -0.32 26.70 9.15
C ASN A 98 -1.15 26.10 8.00
N ARG A 99 -1.94 26.95 7.33
CA ARG A 99 -2.68 26.60 6.13
C ARG A 99 -1.76 26.72 4.92
N LYS A 100 -1.74 25.66 4.08
CA LYS A 100 -1.04 25.68 2.79
C LYS A 100 -2.01 25.24 1.69
N GLU A 101 -2.07 26.02 0.62
CA GLU A 101 -2.71 25.56 -0.60
C GLU A 101 -1.77 24.63 -1.34
N VAL A 102 -2.27 23.46 -1.69
CA VAL A 102 -1.52 22.41 -2.37
C VAL A 102 -2.28 21.88 -3.56
N ASP A 103 -1.56 21.64 -4.63
CA ASP A 103 -2.11 21.00 -5.82
C ASP A 103 -2.21 19.49 -5.60
N LYS A 104 -3.20 18.85 -6.25
CA LYS A 104 -3.40 17.41 -6.24
C LYS A 104 -3.09 16.81 -7.60
N THR A 105 -2.41 15.67 -7.60
CA THR A 105 -2.06 14.94 -8.83
C THR A 105 -2.33 13.45 -8.67
N SER A 106 -2.70 12.80 -9.78
CA SER A 106 -2.87 11.35 -9.85
C SER A 106 -1.60 10.72 -10.41
N ILE A 107 -1.13 9.64 -9.76
CA ILE A 107 0.06 8.89 -10.13
C ILE A 107 -0.26 7.40 -10.06
N ASP A 108 0.15 6.66 -11.10
CA ASP A 108 0.11 5.20 -11.09
C ASP A 108 1.42 4.67 -10.51
N ILE A 109 1.32 4.03 -9.34
CA ILE A 109 2.44 3.37 -8.67
C ILE A 109 2.22 1.86 -8.68
N THR A 110 3.27 1.09 -8.92
CA THR A 110 3.19 -0.37 -9.05
C THR A 110 4.06 -1.06 -8.00
N TYR A 111 3.47 -2.00 -7.27
CA TYR A 111 4.19 -2.90 -6.39
C TYR A 111 4.05 -4.33 -6.91
N ARG A 112 5.16 -4.95 -7.28
CA ARG A 112 5.20 -6.23 -8.01
C ARG A 112 4.41 -6.14 -9.32
N ASP A 113 3.28 -6.82 -9.42
CA ASP A 113 2.37 -6.89 -10.58
C ASP A 113 1.08 -6.08 -10.41
N LYS A 114 0.89 -5.43 -9.25
CA LYS A 114 -0.32 -4.63 -8.97
C LYS A 114 -0.04 -3.14 -9.09
N THR A 115 -0.83 -2.46 -9.91
CA THR A 115 -0.82 -1.01 -10.08
C THR A 115 -1.91 -0.36 -9.23
N TYR A 116 -1.56 0.73 -8.58
CA TYR A 116 -2.41 1.57 -7.74
C TYR A 116 -2.47 2.96 -8.37
N SER A 117 -3.66 3.38 -8.78
CA SER A 117 -3.89 4.76 -9.22
C SER A 117 -4.23 5.60 -8.00
N GLU A 118 -3.27 6.37 -7.51
CA GLU A 118 -3.38 7.12 -6.25
C GLU A 118 -3.31 8.62 -6.49
N GLU A 119 -4.05 9.37 -5.69
CA GLU A 119 -4.03 10.82 -5.70
C GLU A 119 -3.15 11.35 -4.57
N PHE A 120 -2.20 12.20 -4.92
CA PHE A 120 -1.23 12.75 -4.00
C PHE A 120 -1.35 14.27 -3.92
N TYR A 121 -1.25 14.82 -2.73
CA TYR A 121 -0.91 16.23 -2.56
C TYR A 121 0.56 16.46 -2.90
N VAL A 122 0.83 17.50 -3.69
CA VAL A 122 2.21 17.85 -4.09
C VAL A 122 2.77 18.83 -3.08
N MET A 123 3.77 18.41 -2.32
CA MET A 123 4.41 19.23 -1.28
C MET A 123 5.92 19.18 -1.39
N ASP A 124 6.58 20.26 -0.99
CA ASP A 124 8.03 20.24 -0.77
C ASP A 124 8.32 19.55 0.57
N LEU A 125 8.93 18.37 0.49
CA LEU A 125 9.31 17.54 1.63
C LEU A 125 10.83 17.37 1.76
N ASP A 126 11.62 18.07 0.95
CA ASP A 126 13.09 17.91 0.93
C ASP A 126 13.71 18.13 2.31
N ALA A 127 13.29 19.17 3.01
CA ALA A 127 13.77 19.44 4.36
C ALA A 127 13.35 18.38 5.38
N ALA A 128 12.10 17.91 5.29
CA ALA A 128 11.57 16.89 6.22
C ALA A 128 12.26 15.53 6.04
N PHE A 129 12.69 15.21 4.82
CA PHE A 129 13.30 13.92 4.49
C PHE A 129 14.83 13.93 4.46
N SER A 130 15.45 15.11 4.67
CA SER A 130 16.91 15.31 4.59
C SER A 130 17.69 14.41 5.56
N ASN A 131 17.20 14.24 6.79
CA ASN A 131 17.86 13.43 7.80
C ASN A 131 17.93 11.95 7.41
N LEU A 132 16.85 11.39 6.86
CA LEU A 132 16.83 10.00 6.38
C LEU A 132 17.87 9.75 5.29
N LYS A 133 18.02 10.71 4.40
CA LYS A 133 19.05 10.65 3.36
C LYS A 133 20.45 10.76 3.94
N GLY A 134 20.66 11.69 4.89
CA GLY A 134 21.96 11.93 5.53
C GLY A 134 22.41 10.76 6.41
N ASP A 135 21.52 10.26 7.26
CA ASP A 135 21.86 9.29 8.29
C ASP A 135 21.86 7.84 7.76
N PHE A 136 20.95 7.52 6.84
CA PHE A 136 20.72 6.14 6.37
C PHE A 136 20.90 5.95 4.86
N GLY A 137 21.16 7.01 4.10
CA GLY A 137 21.23 6.94 2.64
C GLY A 137 19.90 6.66 1.94
N VAL A 138 18.78 6.74 2.64
CA VAL A 138 17.44 6.43 2.13
C VAL A 138 16.77 7.70 1.60
N ASN A 139 16.54 7.76 0.28
CA ASN A 139 15.71 8.80 -0.31
C ASN A 139 14.24 8.46 -0.14
N LEU A 140 13.50 9.27 0.60
CA LEU A 140 12.05 9.17 0.70
C LEU A 140 11.42 10.11 -0.36
N HIS A 141 10.41 9.60 -1.07
CA HIS A 141 9.80 10.30 -2.21
C HIS A 141 8.39 10.79 -1.89
N GLY A 142 7.76 10.23 -0.86
CA GLY A 142 6.42 10.60 -0.43
C GLY A 142 5.92 9.78 0.74
N VAL A 143 4.64 9.97 1.03
CA VAL A 143 3.91 9.31 2.12
C VAL A 143 2.65 8.68 1.54
N LEU A 144 2.35 7.44 1.91
CA LEU A 144 1.04 6.83 1.70
C LEU A 144 0.23 6.97 2.98
N GLY A 145 -0.82 7.79 2.91
CA GLY A 145 -1.68 8.10 4.05
C GLY A 145 -2.85 7.14 4.23
N SER A 146 -3.70 7.41 5.21
CA SER A 146 -4.90 6.63 5.54
C SER A 146 -5.85 6.47 4.34
N SER A 147 -5.92 7.45 3.44
CA SER A 147 -6.70 7.37 2.19
C SER A 147 -6.29 6.17 1.33
N PHE A 148 -4.98 5.91 1.19
CA PHE A 148 -4.47 4.74 0.46
C PHE A 148 -4.89 3.43 1.12
N PHE A 149 -4.70 3.31 2.43
CA PHE A 149 -5.03 2.08 3.15
C PHE A 149 -6.52 1.78 3.12
N GLN A 150 -7.38 2.80 3.23
CA GLN A 150 -8.83 2.66 3.14
C GLN A 150 -9.28 2.27 1.71
N LYS A 151 -8.76 2.96 0.69
CA LYS A 151 -9.11 2.73 -0.72
C LYS A 151 -8.77 1.31 -1.17
N TYR A 152 -7.59 0.83 -0.80
CA TYR A 152 -7.09 -0.46 -1.23
C TYR A 152 -7.21 -1.57 -0.19
N ARG A 153 -7.87 -1.27 0.94
CA ARG A 153 -8.14 -2.23 2.04
C ARG A 153 -6.88 -2.87 2.60
N TYR A 154 -5.85 -2.06 2.84
CA TYR A 154 -4.60 -2.50 3.45
C TYR A 154 -4.63 -2.40 4.96
N ILE A 155 -4.05 -3.39 5.62
CA ILE A 155 -3.70 -3.42 7.03
C ILE A 155 -2.19 -3.23 7.11
N VAL A 156 -1.72 -2.35 8.00
CA VAL A 156 -0.31 -2.24 8.36
C VAL A 156 -0.10 -3.07 9.63
N ASP A 157 0.71 -4.09 9.54
CA ASP A 157 0.93 -5.08 10.59
C ASP A 157 2.40 -5.04 11.03
N PHE A 158 2.62 -4.53 12.24
CA PHE A 158 3.96 -4.40 12.82
C PHE A 158 4.47 -5.69 13.45
N GLU A 159 3.64 -6.68 13.73
CA GLU A 159 4.07 -8.01 14.15
C GLU A 159 4.69 -8.76 12.97
N GLU A 160 4.00 -8.70 11.84
CA GLU A 160 4.43 -9.35 10.59
C GLU A 160 5.40 -8.49 9.75
N LEU A 161 5.63 -7.23 10.13
CA LEU A 161 6.44 -6.21 9.44
C LEU A 161 6.09 -6.08 7.96
N ALA A 162 4.79 -6.00 7.70
CA ALA A 162 4.25 -5.90 6.35
C ALA A 162 2.90 -5.17 6.31
N ALA A 163 2.59 -4.60 5.14
CA ALA A 163 1.24 -4.19 4.81
C ALA A 163 0.63 -5.16 3.81
N TYR A 164 -0.63 -5.57 4.02
CA TYR A 164 -1.31 -6.52 3.15
C TYR A 164 -2.80 -6.24 3.03
N SER A 165 -3.38 -6.61 1.87
CA SER A 165 -4.82 -6.49 1.63
C SER A 165 -5.52 -7.77 2.06
N VAL A 166 -6.65 -7.63 2.75
CA VAL A 166 -7.52 -8.76 3.20
C VAL A 166 -8.63 -9.09 2.21
N VAL A 167 -8.63 -8.45 1.01
CA VAL A 167 -9.69 -8.61 -0.02
C VAL A 167 -9.18 -9.39 -1.21
#